data_99d3c9879c707f48886c274b3a909b65
#
_entry.id   99d3c9879c707f48886c274b3a909b65
#
_cell.length_a   1.000
_cell.length_b   1.000
_cell.length_c   1.000
_cell.angle_alpha   90.00
_cell.angle_beta   90.00
_cell.angle_gamma   90.00
#
_symmetry.space_group_name_H-M   'P 1'
#
loop_
_entity.id
_entity.type
_entity.pdbx_description
1 polymer ?
#
loop_
_entity_poly.entity_id
_entity_poly.type
_entity_poly.pdbx_seq_one_letter_code
_entity_poly.pdbx_strand_id
1 'polypeptide(L)'
;MKKNKLFYLIIFISFNLFFLPVNSDPLFDKGIDIFLNIAVCSTCHILADAGSEGQIGPNLNEIRPDKIRVVNAVTNGIGVMPAYEGQLSTEEIEAVAHYVSISASK
;
A
#
# COMPACT_ATOMS: atom_id res chain seq x y z
N MET A 1 4.22 0.05 53.53
CA MET A 1 4.79 1.05 52.61
C MET A 1 5.78 0.46 51.60
N LYS A 2 6.54 -0.57 51.92
CA LYS A 2 7.44 -1.23 50.96
C LYS A 2 6.70 -1.97 49.83
N LYS A 3 5.46 -2.41 49.99
CA LYS A 3 4.64 -3.08 48.98
C LYS A 3 4.20 -2.16 47.82
N ASN A 4 4.06 -0.85 48.08
CA ASN A 4 3.58 0.07 47.09
C ASN A 4 4.64 0.43 46.03
N LYS A 5 5.91 0.45 46.42
CA LYS A 5 7.00 0.70 45.47
C LYS A 5 7.19 -0.41 44.43
N LEU A 6 7.02 -1.66 44.88
CA LEU A 6 7.10 -2.82 43.98
C LEU A 6 5.92 -2.86 43.01
N PHE A 7 4.72 -2.48 43.49
CA PHE A 7 3.51 -2.41 42.67
C PHE A 7 3.63 -1.35 41.56
N TYR A 8 4.15 -0.16 41.90
CA TYR A 8 4.41 0.89 40.92
C TYR A 8 5.49 0.50 39.90
N LEU A 9 6.50 -0.24 40.33
CA LEU A 9 7.56 -0.73 39.45
C LEU A 9 7.02 -1.74 38.43
N ILE A 10 6.14 -2.66 38.86
CA ILE A 10 5.49 -3.65 37.99
C ILE A 10 4.58 -2.97 36.98
N ILE A 11 3.79 -1.98 37.39
CA ILE A 11 2.92 -1.19 36.49
C ILE A 11 3.75 -0.43 35.46
N PHE A 12 4.89 0.14 35.87
CA PHE A 12 5.78 0.90 34.97
C PHE A 12 6.44 0.00 33.93
N ILE A 13 6.88 -1.20 34.31
CA ILE A 13 7.45 -2.21 33.38
C ILE A 13 6.38 -2.73 32.41
N SER A 14 5.14 -2.95 32.89
CA SER A 14 4.03 -3.38 32.06
C SER A 14 3.63 -2.34 31.01
N PHE A 15 3.71 -1.05 31.34
CA PHE A 15 3.40 0.04 30.42
C PHE A 15 4.43 0.15 29.28
N ASN A 16 5.71 -0.14 29.55
CA ASN A 16 6.75 -0.10 28.51
C ASN A 16 6.64 -1.22 27.46
N LEU A 17 5.94 -2.30 27.73
CA LEU A 17 5.72 -3.40 26.78
C LEU A 17 4.70 -3.07 25.67
N PHE A 18 3.91 -1.99 25.84
CA PHE A 18 2.95 -1.55 24.83
C PHE A 18 3.51 -0.62 23.77
N PHE A 19 4.75 -0.15 23.91
CA PHE A 19 5.43 0.69 22.92
C PHE A 19 6.34 -0.15 22.01
N LEU A 20 5.76 -1.13 21.30
CA LEU A 20 6.46 -1.81 20.21
C LEU A 20 6.47 -0.88 18.99
N PRO A 21 7.63 -0.71 18.31
CA PRO A 21 7.67 0.08 17.10
C PRO A 21 6.77 -0.58 16.04
N VAL A 22 5.80 0.19 15.52
CA VAL A 22 5.01 -0.22 14.38
C VAL A 22 5.88 -0.02 13.14
N ASN A 23 6.20 -1.09 12.42
CA ASN A 23 6.82 -0.99 11.11
C ASN A 23 5.84 -0.35 10.13
N SER A 24 6.09 0.92 9.77
CA SER A 24 5.36 1.60 8.72
C SER A 24 6.13 1.47 7.40
N ASP A 25 5.38 1.31 6.30
CA ASP A 25 5.92 1.40 4.94
C ASP A 25 5.28 2.61 4.26
N PRO A 26 5.91 3.81 4.34
CA PRO A 26 5.34 5.03 3.77
C PRO A 26 5.15 4.96 2.25
N LEU A 27 5.99 4.21 1.55
CA LEU A 27 5.86 4.01 0.10
C LEU A 27 4.61 3.19 -0.23
N PHE A 28 4.34 2.15 0.55
CA PHE A 28 3.14 1.33 0.43
C PHE A 28 1.88 2.14 0.70
N ASP A 29 1.86 2.92 1.77
CA ASP A 29 0.72 3.78 2.13
C ASP A 29 0.44 4.83 1.07
N LYS A 30 1.48 5.45 0.51
CA LYS A 30 1.36 6.37 -0.62
C LYS A 30 0.79 5.68 -1.86
N GLY A 31 1.21 4.46 -2.12
CA GLY A 31 0.68 3.63 -3.21
C GLY A 31 -0.80 3.34 -3.07
N ILE A 32 -1.29 3.07 -1.86
CA ILE A 32 -2.72 2.91 -1.57
C ILE A 32 -3.49 4.18 -1.96
N ASP A 33 -3.02 5.33 -1.54
CA ASP A 33 -3.68 6.61 -1.80
C ASP A 33 -3.74 6.92 -3.30
N ILE A 34 -2.65 6.66 -4.03
CA ILE A 34 -2.62 6.82 -5.49
C ILE A 34 -3.61 5.88 -6.16
N PHE A 35 -3.64 4.61 -5.76
CA PHE A 35 -4.52 3.59 -6.33
C PHE A 35 -6.00 3.92 -6.14
N LEU A 36 -6.38 4.39 -4.95
CA LEU A 36 -7.77 4.63 -4.58
C LEU A 36 -8.25 6.05 -4.90
N ASN A 37 -7.43 7.07 -4.67
CA ASN A 37 -7.90 8.46 -4.60
C ASN A 37 -7.31 9.38 -5.67
N ILE A 38 -6.07 9.17 -6.10
CA ILE A 38 -5.38 10.08 -7.02
C ILE A 38 -5.53 9.63 -8.47
N ALA A 39 -5.03 8.46 -8.80
CA ALA A 39 -5.12 7.89 -10.16
C ALA A 39 -6.38 7.03 -10.36
N VAL A 40 -7.06 6.70 -9.29
CA VAL A 40 -8.32 5.93 -9.25
C VAL A 40 -8.25 4.63 -10.03
N CYS A 41 -7.15 3.89 -9.89
CA CYS A 41 -6.92 2.59 -10.54
C CYS A 41 -8.02 1.57 -10.19
N SER A 42 -8.61 1.73 -9.00
CA SER A 42 -9.73 0.94 -8.48
C SER A 42 -10.97 0.98 -9.37
N THR A 43 -11.14 1.99 -10.18
CA THR A 43 -12.27 2.10 -11.12
C THR A 43 -12.21 1.03 -12.20
N CYS A 44 -11.02 0.62 -12.60
CA CYS A 44 -10.80 -0.32 -13.70
C CYS A 44 -10.30 -1.70 -13.25
N HIS A 45 -9.60 -1.78 -12.12
CA HIS A 45 -8.93 -3.00 -11.70
C HIS A 45 -9.51 -3.60 -10.43
N ILE A 46 -9.64 -4.94 -10.42
CA ILE A 46 -9.85 -5.70 -9.20
C ILE A 46 -8.52 -5.82 -8.47
N LEU A 47 -8.53 -5.48 -7.18
CA LEU A 47 -7.44 -5.72 -6.24
C LEU A 47 -8.06 -5.92 -4.86
N ALA A 48 -7.97 -7.14 -4.33
CA ALA A 48 -8.63 -7.53 -3.09
C ALA A 48 -8.19 -6.67 -1.89
N ASP A 49 -6.90 -6.38 -1.78
CA ASP A 49 -6.34 -5.55 -0.71
C ASP A 49 -6.96 -4.14 -0.67
N ALA A 50 -7.28 -3.59 -1.83
CA ALA A 50 -7.92 -2.28 -1.96
C ALA A 50 -9.47 -2.35 -1.87
N GLY A 51 -10.06 -3.53 -1.82
CA GLY A 51 -11.50 -3.69 -1.90
C GLY A 51 -12.09 -3.23 -3.24
N SER A 52 -11.30 -3.19 -4.30
CA SER A 52 -11.74 -2.70 -5.60
C SER A 52 -12.28 -3.82 -6.49
N GLU A 53 -13.33 -3.49 -7.26
CA GLU A 53 -14.09 -4.45 -8.07
C GLU A 53 -14.23 -4.02 -9.53
N GLY A 54 -13.38 -3.09 -10.00
CA GLY A 54 -13.39 -2.64 -11.39
C GLY A 54 -13.11 -3.78 -12.37
N GLN A 55 -13.87 -3.84 -13.48
CA GLN A 55 -13.80 -4.93 -14.45
C GLN A 55 -13.34 -4.49 -15.85
N ILE A 56 -12.96 -3.23 -16.00
CA ILE A 56 -12.50 -2.70 -17.30
C ILE A 56 -11.10 -3.18 -17.62
N GLY A 57 -10.21 -3.17 -16.61
CA GLY A 57 -8.86 -3.67 -16.73
C GLY A 57 -8.70 -5.09 -16.20
N PRO A 58 -7.52 -5.72 -16.35
CA PRO A 58 -7.24 -7.01 -15.78
C PRO A 58 -7.40 -7.06 -14.26
N ASN A 59 -7.83 -8.22 -13.75
CA ASN A 59 -7.82 -8.51 -12.31
C ASN A 59 -6.36 -8.67 -11.86
N LEU A 60 -5.89 -7.76 -11.02
CA LEU A 60 -4.50 -7.72 -10.57
C LEU A 60 -4.12 -8.93 -9.72
N ASN A 61 -5.06 -9.47 -8.93
CA ASN A 61 -4.81 -10.68 -8.15
C ASN A 61 -4.63 -11.93 -9.03
N GLU A 62 -5.20 -11.94 -10.24
CA GLU A 62 -5.00 -13.02 -11.19
C GLU A 62 -3.67 -12.91 -11.93
N ILE A 63 -3.35 -11.72 -12.47
CA ILE A 63 -2.13 -11.54 -13.28
C ILE A 63 -0.87 -11.35 -12.42
N ARG A 64 -0.99 -10.96 -11.17
CA ARG A 64 0.12 -10.78 -10.21
C ARG A 64 1.34 -10.11 -10.82
N PRO A 65 1.21 -8.87 -11.29
CA PRO A 65 2.31 -8.20 -11.98
C PRO A 65 3.45 -7.90 -11.01
N ASP A 66 4.68 -8.06 -11.47
CA ASP A 66 5.84 -7.57 -10.74
C ASP A 66 5.92 -6.05 -10.80
N LYS A 67 6.78 -5.46 -9.98
CA LYS A 67 6.91 -4.00 -9.86
C LYS A 67 7.29 -3.34 -11.17
N ILE A 68 8.22 -3.92 -11.93
CA ILE A 68 8.70 -3.36 -13.20
C ILE A 68 7.58 -3.31 -14.22
N ARG A 69 6.79 -4.38 -14.29
CA ARG A 69 5.62 -4.46 -15.18
C ARG A 69 4.59 -3.37 -14.83
N VAL A 70 4.34 -3.15 -13.55
CA VAL A 70 3.41 -2.08 -13.13
C VAL A 70 3.97 -0.70 -13.48
N VAL A 71 5.24 -0.43 -13.20
CA VAL A 71 5.90 0.83 -13.57
C VAL A 71 5.74 1.11 -15.07
N ASN A 72 6.02 0.13 -15.91
CA ASN A 72 5.92 0.30 -17.37
C ASN A 72 4.47 0.55 -17.82
N ALA A 73 3.51 -0.20 -17.28
CA ALA A 73 2.11 -0.04 -17.62
C ALA A 73 1.55 1.32 -17.19
N VAL A 74 1.88 1.77 -16.00
CA VAL A 74 1.43 3.07 -15.47
C VAL A 74 2.10 4.23 -16.19
N THR A 75 3.38 4.12 -16.51
CA THR A 75 4.13 5.16 -17.22
C THR A 75 3.60 5.34 -18.65
N ASN A 76 3.47 4.25 -19.38
CA ASN A 76 3.22 4.27 -20.83
C ASN A 76 1.76 4.07 -21.23
N GLY A 77 0.94 3.51 -20.32
CA GLY A 77 -0.40 3.07 -20.64
C GLY A 77 -0.43 1.80 -21.50
N ILE A 78 -1.58 1.16 -21.57
CA ILE A 78 -1.84 -0.03 -22.41
C ILE A 78 -3.29 0.04 -22.90
N GLY A 79 -3.49 0.15 -24.22
CA GLY A 79 -4.86 0.18 -24.76
C GLY A 79 -5.68 1.32 -24.18
N VAL A 80 -6.79 1.01 -23.51
CA VAL A 80 -7.66 2.02 -22.87
C VAL A 80 -7.09 2.54 -21.53
N MET A 81 -6.11 1.85 -20.95
CA MET A 81 -5.42 2.32 -19.75
C MET A 81 -4.55 3.54 -20.14
N PRO A 82 -4.80 4.71 -19.51
CA PRO A 82 -4.03 5.90 -19.87
C PRO A 82 -2.58 5.83 -19.39
N ALA A 83 -1.71 6.58 -20.05
CA ALA A 83 -0.36 6.82 -19.58
C ALA A 83 -0.37 7.90 -18.49
N TYR A 84 0.29 7.64 -17.37
CA TYR A 84 0.37 8.56 -16.26
C TYR A 84 1.66 9.36 -16.19
N GLU A 85 2.58 9.14 -17.13
CA GLU A 85 3.77 9.98 -17.27
C GLU A 85 3.36 11.45 -17.46
N GLY A 86 3.93 12.35 -16.64
CA GLY A 86 3.54 13.77 -16.64
C GLY A 86 2.33 14.10 -15.78
N GLN A 87 1.51 13.13 -15.38
CA GLN A 87 0.40 13.29 -14.42
C GLN A 87 0.80 12.85 -13.01
N LEU A 88 1.52 11.74 -12.92
CA LEU A 88 2.14 11.26 -11.67
C LEU A 88 3.66 11.49 -11.76
N SER A 89 4.26 11.84 -10.62
CA SER A 89 5.71 11.89 -10.52
C SER A 89 6.33 10.49 -10.61
N THR A 90 7.61 10.41 -10.89
CA THR A 90 8.34 9.13 -10.85
C THR A 90 8.19 8.44 -9.50
N GLU A 91 8.26 9.20 -8.40
CA GLU A 91 8.09 8.68 -7.05
C GLU A 91 6.67 8.14 -6.81
N GLU A 92 5.65 8.80 -7.33
CA GLU A 92 4.26 8.35 -7.24
C GLU A 92 4.03 7.07 -8.05
N ILE A 93 4.61 6.97 -9.24
CA ILE A 93 4.57 5.75 -10.06
C ILE A 93 5.25 4.58 -9.32
N GLU A 94 6.42 4.83 -8.73
CA GLU A 94 7.12 3.85 -7.90
C GLU A 94 6.28 3.40 -6.70
N ALA A 95 5.59 4.32 -6.06
CA ALA A 95 4.75 4.03 -4.90
C ALA A 95 3.57 3.13 -5.26
N VAL A 96 2.83 3.45 -6.32
CA VAL A 96 1.70 2.60 -6.73
C VAL A 96 2.16 1.24 -7.25
N ALA A 97 3.30 1.17 -7.92
CA ALA A 97 3.90 -0.08 -8.38
C ALA A 97 4.34 -0.95 -7.20
N HIS A 98 4.92 -0.36 -6.17
CA HIS A 98 5.28 -1.04 -4.93
C HIS A 98 4.02 -1.62 -4.24
N TYR A 99 2.99 -0.82 -4.10
CA TYR A 99 1.73 -1.25 -3.50
C TYR A 99 1.09 -2.41 -4.28
N VAL A 100 0.90 -2.25 -5.59
CA VAL A 100 0.22 -3.24 -6.43
C VAL A 100 0.99 -4.56 -6.47
N SER A 101 2.31 -4.53 -6.66
CA SER A 101 3.12 -5.75 -6.77
C SER A 101 3.09 -6.59 -5.48
N ILE A 102 3.07 -5.95 -4.32
CA ILE A 102 2.96 -6.64 -3.04
C ILE A 102 1.54 -7.16 -2.82
N SER A 103 0.55 -6.30 -3.00
CA SER A 103 -0.86 -6.61 -2.68
C SER A 103 -1.47 -7.63 -3.62
N ALA A 104 -1.10 -7.62 -4.90
CA ALA A 104 -1.58 -8.58 -5.89
C ALA A 104 -1.05 -10.00 -5.66
N SER A 105 0.02 -10.14 -4.88
CA SER A 105 0.66 -11.44 -4.58
C SER A 105 0.16 -12.09 -3.29
N LYS A 106 -0.73 -11.42 -2.57
CA LYS A 106 -1.31 -11.95 -1.33
C LYS A 106 -2.37 -13.02 -1.57
#